data_89c693fff79969e5e75cd51d1786eb55
#
_entry.id   89c693fff79969e5e75cd51d1786eb55
#
_cell.length_a   1.000
_cell.length_b   1.000
_cell.length_c   1.000
_cell.angle_alpha   90.00
_cell.angle_beta   90.00
_cell.angle_gamma   90.00
#
_symmetry.space_group_name_H-M   'P 1'
#
loop_
_entity.id
_entity.type
_entity.pdbx_description
1 polymer ?
#
loop_
_entity_poly.entity_id
_entity_poly.type
_entity_poly.pdbx_seq_one_letter_code
_entity_poly.pdbx_strand_id
1 'polypeptide(L)'
;PFKHGLSGNSTPKDIETLMQLIYLKMTALSKDEKSAANLLSTIKTALANQSKNPEMVYQDSLQSTIYMGNKMARIPKTEDLDAVNYDRVLELGKQMFTNAKDFTFFFVGNYDEATLLPLIEQYIASIPSKGAKLKNKAIPVATGEVKNIFTKSMENPMSQVTEIWYAKTPYTLQTSVLAD
;
A
#
# COMPACT_ATOMS: atom_id res chain seq x y z
N PRO A 1 -5.77 -5.05 -4.74
CA PRO A 1 -4.58 -4.89 -5.57
C PRO A 1 -3.53 -4.12 -4.79
N PHE A 2 -2.28 -4.62 -4.80
CA PHE A 2 -1.16 -3.89 -4.23
C PHE A 2 -0.79 -2.78 -5.20
N LYS A 3 -0.85 -1.55 -4.72
CA LYS A 3 -0.41 -0.37 -5.47
C LYS A 3 0.73 0.26 -4.68
N HIS A 4 1.75 0.70 -5.37
CA HIS A 4 2.76 1.56 -4.81
C HIS A 4 2.77 2.87 -5.59
N GLY A 5 3.02 3.97 -4.91
CA GLY A 5 2.98 5.27 -5.53
C GLY A 5 3.40 6.35 -4.55
N LEU A 6 3.53 7.53 -5.10
CA LEU A 6 3.77 8.76 -4.37
C LEU A 6 2.59 9.70 -4.63
N SER A 7 2.18 10.41 -3.62
CA SER A 7 1.21 11.50 -3.73
C SER A 7 1.73 12.71 -2.98
N GLY A 8 1.44 13.89 -3.49
CA GLY A 8 1.83 15.14 -2.87
C GLY A 8 1.00 16.27 -3.44
N ASN A 9 1.02 17.40 -2.78
CA ASN A 9 0.40 18.63 -3.22
C ASN A 9 1.35 19.80 -2.99
N SER A 10 1.16 20.86 -3.75
CA SER A 10 1.87 22.12 -3.60
C SER A 10 0.99 23.27 -4.05
N THR A 11 1.42 24.50 -3.74
CA THR A 11 0.88 25.68 -4.40
C THR A 11 1.47 25.78 -5.82
N PRO A 12 0.85 26.53 -6.76
CA PRO A 12 1.43 26.77 -8.07
C PRO A 12 2.84 27.38 -7.99
N LYS A 13 3.13 28.17 -6.94
CA LYS A 13 4.44 28.78 -6.70
C LYS A 13 5.53 27.75 -6.37
N ASP A 14 5.15 26.69 -5.69
CA ASP A 14 6.09 25.68 -5.14
C ASP A 14 6.12 24.39 -5.96
N ILE A 15 5.54 24.39 -7.16
CA ILE A 15 5.41 23.20 -8.00
C ILE A 15 6.77 22.59 -8.35
N GLU A 16 7.79 23.43 -8.58
CA GLU A 16 9.15 22.94 -8.85
C GLU A 16 9.72 22.19 -7.66
N THR A 17 9.51 22.68 -6.44
CA THR A 17 9.93 21.97 -5.21
C THR A 17 9.25 20.61 -5.11
N LEU A 18 7.96 20.52 -5.47
CA LEU A 18 7.26 19.22 -5.51
C LEU A 18 7.91 18.26 -6.52
N MET A 19 8.25 18.74 -7.72
CA MET A 19 8.92 17.93 -8.74
C MET A 19 10.31 17.45 -8.28
N GLN A 20 11.08 18.31 -7.63
CA GLN A 20 12.37 17.96 -7.01
C GLN A 20 12.20 16.86 -5.95
N LEU A 21 11.18 16.96 -5.09
CA LEU A 21 10.90 15.95 -4.08
C LEU A 21 10.50 14.60 -4.70
N ILE A 22 9.68 14.60 -5.74
CA ILE A 22 9.33 13.38 -6.49
C ILE A 22 10.60 12.75 -7.09
N TYR A 23 11.43 13.55 -7.77
CA TYR A 23 12.67 13.08 -8.35
C TYR A 23 13.60 12.45 -7.30
N LEU A 24 13.83 13.13 -6.18
CA LEU A 24 14.66 12.63 -5.08
C LEU A 24 14.08 11.34 -4.46
N LYS A 25 12.78 11.27 -4.27
CA LYS A 25 12.12 10.06 -3.76
C LYS A 25 12.28 8.87 -4.69
N MET A 26 12.32 9.09 -6.00
CA MET A 26 12.47 8.02 -6.98
C MET A 26 13.95 7.66 -7.26
N THR A 27 14.89 8.55 -7.04
CA THR A 27 16.29 8.36 -7.45
C THR A 27 17.30 8.28 -6.31
N ALA A 28 16.99 8.89 -5.16
CA ALA A 28 17.97 9.14 -4.09
C ALA A 28 17.47 8.69 -2.70
N LEU A 29 16.88 7.47 -2.63
CA LEU A 29 16.52 6.90 -1.34
C LEU A 29 17.77 6.69 -0.48
N SER A 30 17.85 7.39 0.66
CA SER A 30 18.93 7.30 1.62
C SER A 30 18.52 6.52 2.87
N LYS A 31 19.50 5.95 3.54
CA LYS A 31 19.30 5.23 4.80
C LYS A 31 19.21 6.23 5.96
N ASP A 32 18.18 6.08 6.80
CA ASP A 32 18.02 6.78 8.07
C ASP A 32 17.59 5.80 9.16
N GLU A 33 18.57 5.25 9.87
CA GLU A 33 18.33 4.22 10.88
C GLU A 33 17.49 4.74 12.05
N LYS A 34 17.69 6.00 12.45
CA LYS A 34 16.96 6.61 13.56
C LYS A 34 15.48 6.77 13.23
N SER A 35 15.17 7.32 12.07
CA SER A 35 13.78 7.48 11.61
C SER A 35 13.12 6.12 11.41
N ALA A 36 13.82 5.13 10.85
CA ALA A 36 13.31 3.79 10.67
C ALA A 36 13.00 3.10 12.01
N ALA A 37 13.90 3.18 13.00
CA ALA A 37 13.68 2.62 14.33
C ALA A 37 12.48 3.27 15.02
N ASN A 38 12.35 4.59 14.95
CA ASN A 38 11.21 5.32 15.51
C ASN A 38 9.90 4.90 14.84
N LEU A 39 9.88 4.80 13.51
CA LEU A 39 8.71 4.36 12.76
C LEU A 39 8.29 2.93 13.15
N LEU A 40 9.24 1.99 13.19
CA LEU A 40 8.97 0.61 13.60
C LEU A 40 8.41 0.53 15.01
N SER A 41 8.96 1.30 15.95
CA SER A 41 8.45 1.38 17.33
C SER A 41 7.02 1.91 17.39
N THR A 42 6.73 2.96 16.63
CA THR A 42 5.38 3.55 16.53
C THR A 42 4.38 2.54 15.96
N ILE A 43 4.74 1.87 14.85
CA ILE A 43 3.90 0.84 14.23
C ILE A 43 3.68 -0.33 15.20
N LYS A 44 4.72 -0.78 15.89
CA LYS A 44 4.63 -1.88 16.85
C LYS A 44 3.64 -1.55 17.99
N THR A 45 3.72 -0.33 18.51
CA THR A 45 2.79 0.16 19.55
C THR A 45 1.35 0.23 19.01
N ALA A 46 1.16 0.73 17.80
CA ALA A 46 -0.16 0.80 17.16
C ALA A 46 -0.76 -0.61 16.96
N LEU A 47 0.01 -1.56 16.46
CA LEU A 47 -0.43 -2.96 16.26
C LEU A 47 -0.76 -3.64 17.60
N ALA A 48 0.04 -3.41 18.64
CA ALA A 48 -0.23 -3.95 19.98
C ALA A 48 -1.55 -3.41 20.56
N ASN A 49 -1.87 -2.15 20.31
CA ASN A 49 -3.16 -1.56 20.72
C ASN A 49 -4.32 -2.08 19.85
N GLN A 50 -4.11 -2.19 18.55
CA GLN A 50 -5.10 -2.70 17.61
C GLN A 50 -5.52 -4.14 17.95
N SER A 51 -4.61 -5.00 18.37
CA SER A 51 -4.89 -6.38 18.76
C SER A 51 -5.81 -6.51 19.99
N LYS A 52 -5.98 -5.44 20.77
CA LYS A 52 -6.89 -5.38 21.91
C LYS A 52 -8.31 -4.97 21.50
N ASN A 53 -8.48 -4.34 20.35
CA ASN A 53 -9.77 -3.90 19.86
C ASN A 53 -10.53 -5.08 19.24
N PRO A 54 -11.71 -5.46 19.73
CA PRO A 54 -12.48 -6.60 19.24
C PRO A 54 -12.84 -6.49 17.75
N GLU A 55 -13.19 -5.31 17.26
CA GLU A 55 -13.50 -5.06 15.85
C GLU A 55 -12.28 -5.34 14.95
N MET A 56 -11.10 -4.88 15.38
CA MET A 56 -9.86 -5.12 14.62
C MET A 56 -9.49 -6.61 14.60
N VAL A 57 -9.74 -7.32 15.69
CA VAL A 57 -9.56 -8.78 15.74
C VAL A 57 -10.54 -9.49 14.81
N TYR A 58 -11.78 -9.01 14.71
CA TYR A 58 -12.76 -9.51 13.76
C TYR A 58 -12.31 -9.30 12.32
N GLN A 59 -11.87 -8.10 11.98
CA GLN A 59 -11.38 -7.78 10.63
C GLN A 59 -10.12 -8.59 10.26
N ASP A 60 -9.19 -8.81 11.19
CA ASP A 60 -8.02 -9.66 10.95
C ASP A 60 -8.44 -11.13 10.72
N SER A 61 -9.38 -11.64 11.51
CA SER A 61 -9.93 -12.98 11.35
C SER A 61 -10.63 -13.15 10.00
N LEU A 62 -11.43 -12.15 9.59
CA LEU A 62 -12.12 -12.13 8.30
C LEU A 62 -11.13 -12.15 7.14
N GLN A 63 -10.16 -11.23 7.14
CA GLN A 63 -9.12 -11.18 6.11
C GLN A 63 -8.27 -12.45 6.07
N SER A 64 -7.89 -12.95 7.23
CA SER A 64 -7.14 -14.21 7.33
C SER A 64 -7.91 -15.38 6.74
N THR A 65 -9.21 -15.43 6.94
CA THR A 65 -10.08 -16.46 6.36
C THR A 65 -10.18 -16.34 4.85
N ILE A 66 -10.46 -15.14 4.33
CA ILE A 66 -10.57 -14.88 2.89
C ILE A 66 -9.28 -15.24 2.16
N TYR A 67 -8.14 -14.84 2.69
CA TYR A 67 -6.83 -14.99 2.06
C TYR A 67 -6.01 -16.16 2.60
N MET A 68 -6.64 -17.11 3.29
CA MET A 68 -6.01 -18.33 3.81
C MET A 68 -4.74 -18.06 4.64
N GLY A 69 -4.76 -17.01 5.47
CA GLY A 69 -3.63 -16.61 6.30
C GLY A 69 -2.43 -16.06 5.53
N ASN A 70 -2.59 -15.69 4.26
CA ASN A 70 -1.50 -15.16 3.44
C ASN A 70 -0.92 -13.87 4.08
N LYS A 71 0.39 -13.88 4.37
CA LYS A 71 1.08 -12.78 5.05
C LYS A 71 0.98 -11.44 4.31
N MET A 72 0.79 -11.45 2.98
CA MET A 72 0.65 -10.24 2.18
C MET A 72 -0.76 -9.61 2.25
N ALA A 73 -1.73 -10.32 2.78
CA ALA A 73 -3.13 -9.88 2.80
C ALA A 73 -3.73 -9.77 4.21
N ARG A 74 -3.09 -10.33 5.23
CA ARG A 74 -3.50 -10.19 6.62
C ARG A 74 -2.95 -8.91 7.26
N ILE A 75 -3.54 -8.51 8.37
CA ILE A 75 -2.97 -7.45 9.21
C ILE A 75 -1.60 -7.92 9.76
N PRO A 76 -0.53 -7.12 9.64
CA PRO A 76 0.76 -7.46 10.23
C PRO A 76 0.65 -7.66 11.75
N LYS A 77 1.45 -8.57 12.29
CA LYS A 77 1.58 -8.77 13.74
C LYS A 77 2.87 -8.12 14.25
N THR A 78 2.94 -7.89 15.56
CA THR A 78 4.14 -7.31 16.19
C THR A 78 5.40 -8.12 15.90
N GLU A 79 5.29 -9.44 15.84
CA GLU A 79 6.41 -10.36 15.56
C GLU A 79 6.91 -10.23 14.12
N ASP A 80 6.05 -9.84 13.18
CA ASP A 80 6.47 -9.60 11.79
C ASP A 80 7.43 -8.40 11.70
N LEU A 81 7.28 -7.42 12.61
CA LEU A 81 8.16 -6.25 12.66
C LEU A 81 9.55 -6.57 13.22
N ASP A 82 9.66 -7.58 14.08
CA ASP A 82 10.94 -8.02 14.61
C ASP A 82 11.82 -8.68 13.53
N ALA A 83 11.19 -9.18 12.46
CA ALA A 83 11.87 -9.78 11.32
C ALA A 83 12.22 -8.77 10.20
N VAL A 84 11.89 -7.48 10.37
CA VAL A 84 12.17 -6.46 9.35
C VAL A 84 13.67 -6.18 9.24
N ASN A 85 14.23 -6.42 8.07
CA ASN A 85 15.58 -6.02 7.72
C ASN A 85 15.54 -4.70 6.94
N TYR A 86 16.03 -3.63 7.55
CA TYR A 86 15.94 -2.29 6.96
C TYR A 86 16.76 -2.13 5.67
N ASP A 87 17.92 -2.78 5.56
CA ASP A 87 18.71 -2.74 4.33
C ASP A 87 17.95 -3.40 3.18
N ARG A 88 17.26 -4.51 3.46
CA ARG A 88 16.40 -5.16 2.46
C ARG A 88 15.19 -4.31 2.08
N VAL A 89 14.59 -3.58 3.04
CA VAL A 89 13.51 -2.63 2.76
C VAL A 89 13.98 -1.52 1.82
N LEU A 90 15.17 -0.96 2.06
CA LEU A 90 15.75 0.06 1.18
C LEU A 90 16.06 -0.47 -0.21
N GLU A 91 16.61 -1.68 -0.29
CA GLU A 91 16.87 -2.34 -1.59
C GLU A 91 15.58 -2.52 -2.39
N LEU A 92 14.54 -3.07 -1.76
CA LEU A 92 13.23 -3.23 -2.39
C LEU A 92 12.62 -1.88 -2.78
N GLY A 93 12.71 -0.87 -1.92
CA GLY A 93 12.26 0.48 -2.21
C GLY A 93 12.95 1.04 -3.45
N LYS A 94 14.26 0.91 -3.54
CA LYS A 94 15.02 1.31 -4.74
C LYS A 94 14.54 0.56 -5.98
N GLN A 95 14.38 -0.77 -5.90
CA GLN A 95 13.88 -1.57 -7.03
C GLN A 95 12.47 -1.15 -7.47
N MET A 96 11.59 -0.79 -6.52
CA MET A 96 10.21 -0.41 -6.80
C MET A 96 10.09 1.00 -7.43
N PHE A 97 10.98 1.92 -7.11
CA PHE A 97 10.86 3.33 -7.51
C PHE A 97 11.82 3.76 -8.62
N THR A 98 12.84 2.98 -8.98
CA THR A 98 13.85 3.37 -9.98
C THR A 98 13.44 3.15 -11.42
N ASN A 99 12.28 2.61 -11.71
CA ASN A 99 11.82 2.35 -13.07
C ASN A 99 10.59 3.21 -13.41
N ALA A 100 10.78 4.36 -14.03
CA ALA A 100 9.70 5.26 -14.40
C ALA A 100 8.62 4.61 -15.29
N LYS A 101 8.94 3.54 -16.03
CA LYS A 101 7.98 2.81 -16.89
C LYS A 101 6.87 2.10 -16.10
N ASP A 102 7.06 1.88 -14.80
CA ASP A 102 6.06 1.24 -13.95
C ASP A 102 5.05 2.24 -13.39
N PHE A 103 5.25 3.54 -13.62
CA PHE A 103 4.43 4.61 -13.05
C PHE A 103 3.59 5.33 -14.11
N THR A 104 2.45 5.81 -13.68
CA THR A 104 1.64 6.81 -14.36
C THR A 104 1.59 8.05 -13.47
N PHE A 105 1.94 9.21 -14.02
CA PHE A 105 1.93 10.46 -13.30
C PHE A 105 0.66 11.24 -13.63
N PHE A 106 -0.08 11.65 -12.60
CA PHE A 106 -1.29 12.44 -12.73
C PHE A 106 -1.07 13.79 -12.07
N PHE A 107 -1.31 14.86 -12.82
CA PHE A 107 -1.28 16.23 -12.34
C PHE A 107 -2.70 16.78 -12.40
N VAL A 108 -3.25 17.16 -11.24
CA VAL A 108 -4.62 17.68 -11.12
C VAL A 108 -4.59 18.96 -10.32
N GLY A 109 -5.16 20.02 -10.89
CA GLY A 109 -5.23 21.31 -10.22
C GLY A 109 -5.17 22.50 -11.18
N ASN A 110 -4.99 23.68 -10.60
CA ASN A 110 -4.78 24.89 -11.36
C ASN A 110 -3.28 25.11 -11.60
N TYR A 111 -2.83 24.87 -12.80
CA TYR A 111 -1.42 25.05 -13.24
C TYR A 111 -1.39 25.63 -14.65
N ASP A 112 -0.28 26.28 -14.98
CA ASP A 112 0.04 26.71 -16.34
C ASP A 112 0.88 25.63 -17.02
N GLU A 113 0.41 25.15 -18.18
CA GLU A 113 1.12 24.10 -18.93
C GLU A 113 2.50 24.54 -19.41
N ALA A 114 2.66 25.81 -19.81
CA ALA A 114 3.94 26.33 -20.27
C ALA A 114 5.01 26.30 -19.15
N THR A 115 4.59 26.45 -17.91
CA THR A 115 5.45 26.32 -16.72
C THR A 115 5.66 24.87 -16.31
N LEU A 116 4.62 24.04 -16.39
CA LEU A 116 4.66 22.66 -15.89
C LEU A 116 5.45 21.72 -16.81
N LEU A 117 5.29 21.84 -18.14
CA LEU A 117 5.94 20.94 -19.10
C LEU A 117 7.47 20.92 -18.98
N PRO A 118 8.19 22.05 -18.91
CA PRO A 118 9.63 22.03 -18.70
C PRO A 118 10.05 21.33 -17.40
N LEU A 119 9.27 21.48 -16.34
CA LEU A 119 9.55 20.82 -15.05
C LEU A 119 9.33 19.30 -15.14
N ILE A 120 8.31 18.85 -15.87
CA ILE A 120 8.09 17.42 -16.15
C ILE A 120 9.27 16.87 -16.94
N GLU A 121 9.72 17.55 -17.99
CA GLU A 121 10.88 17.13 -18.78
C GLU A 121 12.14 17.05 -17.93
N GLN A 122 12.38 18.05 -17.10
CA GLN A 122 13.58 18.14 -16.27
C GLN A 122 13.59 17.08 -15.16
N TYR A 123 12.49 16.91 -14.43
CA TYR A 123 12.47 16.10 -13.21
C TYR A 123 11.85 14.71 -13.43
N ILE A 124 10.78 14.59 -14.22
CA ILE A 124 10.07 13.31 -14.38
C ILE A 124 10.64 12.50 -15.55
N ALA A 125 10.86 13.13 -16.70
CA ALA A 125 11.39 12.44 -17.87
C ALA A 125 12.85 12.00 -17.69
N SER A 126 13.59 12.64 -16.79
CA SER A 126 14.97 12.26 -16.43
C SER A 126 15.08 11.08 -15.48
N ILE A 127 13.97 10.61 -14.90
CA ILE A 127 13.97 9.44 -14.02
C ILE A 127 14.35 8.20 -14.85
N PRO A 128 15.29 7.36 -14.36
CA PRO A 128 15.68 6.16 -15.07
C PRO A 128 14.52 5.24 -15.42
N SER A 129 14.55 4.68 -16.62
CA SER A 129 13.54 3.74 -17.15
C SER A 129 14.16 2.41 -17.53
N LYS A 130 15.07 1.89 -16.70
CA LYS A 130 15.79 0.64 -16.93
C LYS A 130 15.16 -0.47 -16.11
N GLY A 131 15.08 -1.65 -16.71
CA GLY A 131 14.60 -2.86 -16.03
C GLY A 131 13.34 -3.45 -16.65
N ALA A 132 12.95 -4.60 -16.14
CA ALA A 132 11.72 -5.26 -16.51
C ALA A 132 10.54 -4.63 -15.76
N LYS A 133 9.41 -4.47 -16.43
CA LYS A 133 8.18 -4.03 -15.81
C LYS A 133 7.77 -4.98 -14.66
N LEU A 134 7.38 -4.42 -13.54
CA LEU A 134 6.87 -5.21 -12.42
C LEU A 134 5.61 -5.98 -12.82
N LYS A 135 5.56 -7.26 -12.43
CA LYS A 135 4.42 -8.13 -12.70
C LYS A 135 3.52 -8.20 -11.47
N ASN A 136 2.23 -8.01 -11.67
CA ASN A 136 1.25 -8.24 -10.62
C ASN A 136 1.21 -9.73 -10.26
N LYS A 137 1.25 -10.01 -8.96
CA LYS A 137 1.00 -11.35 -8.43
C LYS A 137 -0.37 -11.35 -7.74
N ALA A 138 -1.27 -12.15 -8.25
CA ALA A 138 -2.58 -12.33 -7.62
C ALA A 138 -2.39 -13.03 -6.25
N ILE A 139 -3.10 -12.54 -5.24
CA ILE A 139 -3.21 -13.24 -3.98
C ILE A 139 -4.39 -14.20 -4.10
N PRO A 140 -4.19 -15.49 -3.84
CA PRO A 140 -5.28 -16.44 -3.86
C PRO A 140 -6.28 -16.13 -2.75
N VAL A 141 -7.55 -16.34 -3.04
CA VAL A 141 -8.65 -16.27 -2.07
C VAL A 141 -9.16 -17.69 -1.80
N ALA A 142 -9.75 -17.88 -0.63
CA ALA A 142 -10.39 -19.13 -0.28
C ALA A 142 -11.51 -19.47 -1.29
N THR A 143 -11.63 -20.74 -1.65
CA THR A 143 -12.66 -21.25 -2.56
C THR A 143 -13.44 -22.35 -1.87
N GLY A 144 -14.72 -22.51 -2.22
CA GLY A 144 -15.63 -23.44 -1.57
C GLY A 144 -16.19 -22.88 -0.27
N GLU A 145 -16.87 -23.73 0.49
CA GLU A 145 -17.46 -23.35 1.77
C GLU A 145 -16.38 -23.30 2.85
N VAL A 146 -16.19 -22.14 3.44
CA VAL A 146 -15.29 -21.91 4.56
C VAL A 146 -16.09 -21.31 5.72
N LYS A 147 -16.06 -21.93 6.87
CA LYS A 147 -16.73 -21.45 8.07
C LYS A 147 -15.69 -21.14 9.14
N ASN A 148 -15.69 -19.90 9.62
CA ASN A 148 -14.85 -19.46 10.72
C ASN A 148 -15.72 -18.90 11.85
N ILE A 149 -15.58 -19.44 13.04
CA ILE A 149 -16.30 -18.99 14.23
C ILE A 149 -15.27 -18.77 15.33
N PHE A 150 -15.29 -17.58 15.92
CA PHE A 150 -14.44 -17.27 17.06
C PHE A 150 -15.18 -16.40 18.06
N THR A 151 -14.67 -16.35 19.28
CA THR A 151 -15.18 -15.52 20.36
C THR A 151 -14.08 -14.65 20.92
N LYS A 152 -14.37 -13.38 21.14
CA LYS A 152 -13.49 -12.42 21.80
C LYS A 152 -14.24 -11.77 22.96
N SER A 153 -13.64 -11.80 24.14
CA SER A 153 -14.21 -11.10 25.29
C SER A 153 -14.23 -9.59 25.08
N MET A 154 -15.36 -8.97 25.41
CA MET A 154 -15.57 -7.52 25.28
C MET A 154 -16.56 -7.03 26.35
N GLU A 155 -16.51 -5.75 26.67
CA GLU A 155 -17.35 -5.14 27.71
C GLU A 155 -18.85 -5.20 27.36
N ASN A 156 -19.19 -4.88 26.12
CA ASN A 156 -20.55 -4.95 25.60
C ASN A 156 -20.64 -6.11 24.61
N PRO A 157 -21.20 -7.26 24.99
CA PRO A 157 -21.29 -8.41 24.10
C PRO A 157 -22.09 -8.09 22.83
N MET A 158 -21.54 -8.46 21.68
CA MET A 158 -22.22 -8.37 20.39
C MET A 158 -21.90 -9.60 19.55
N SER A 159 -22.79 -9.89 18.61
CA SER A 159 -22.58 -10.92 17.61
C SER A 159 -22.54 -10.28 16.23
N GLN A 160 -21.59 -10.69 15.42
CA GLN A 160 -21.44 -10.21 14.05
C GLN A 160 -21.30 -11.41 13.12
N VAL A 161 -22.02 -11.40 12.02
CA VAL A 161 -21.96 -12.41 10.96
C VAL A 161 -21.64 -11.71 9.65
N THR A 162 -20.68 -12.24 8.93
CA THR A 162 -20.37 -11.80 7.57
C THR A 162 -20.39 -13.00 6.64
N GLU A 163 -21.17 -12.92 5.60
CA GLU A 163 -21.19 -13.89 4.51
C GLU A 163 -20.54 -13.27 3.26
N ILE A 164 -19.67 -14.02 2.62
CA ILE A 164 -18.93 -13.56 1.44
C ILE A 164 -19.10 -14.61 0.34
N TRP A 165 -19.61 -14.14 -0.79
CA TRP A 165 -19.62 -14.91 -2.03
C TRP A 165 -18.50 -14.40 -2.94
N TYR A 166 -17.74 -15.31 -3.49
CA TYR A 166 -16.66 -15.02 -4.41
C TYR A 166 -16.96 -15.62 -5.79
N ALA A 167 -16.87 -14.77 -6.81
CA ALA A 167 -16.92 -15.20 -8.19
C ALA A 167 -15.73 -14.62 -8.98
N LYS A 168 -15.13 -15.44 -9.82
CA LYS A 168 -14.09 -14.99 -10.75
C LYS A 168 -14.75 -14.40 -11.98
N THR A 169 -14.78 -13.07 -12.07
CA THR A 169 -15.33 -12.36 -13.22
C THR A 169 -14.27 -11.46 -13.86
N PRO A 170 -14.33 -11.18 -15.17
CA PRO A 170 -13.52 -10.14 -15.78
C PRO A 170 -13.84 -8.79 -15.15
N TYR A 171 -12.84 -7.95 -14.89
CA TYR A 171 -13.08 -6.58 -14.46
C TYR A 171 -13.49 -5.74 -15.66
N THR A 172 -14.77 -5.41 -15.73
CA THR A 172 -15.36 -4.51 -16.73
C THR A 172 -16.23 -3.48 -16.01
N LEU A 173 -16.54 -2.37 -16.67
CA LEU A 173 -17.47 -1.38 -16.10
C LEU A 173 -18.82 -2.02 -15.75
N GLN A 174 -19.33 -2.90 -16.62
CA GLN A 174 -20.58 -3.61 -16.40
C GLN A 174 -20.53 -4.52 -15.17
N THR A 175 -19.46 -5.33 -15.00
CA THR A 175 -19.33 -6.21 -13.83
C THR A 175 -19.08 -5.43 -12.55
N SER A 176 -18.46 -4.27 -12.61
CA SER A 176 -18.29 -3.39 -11.46
C SER A 176 -19.61 -2.80 -10.99
N VAL A 177 -20.45 -2.34 -11.91
CA VAL A 177 -21.79 -1.79 -11.59
C VAL A 177 -22.77 -2.86 -11.09
N LEU A 178 -22.64 -4.11 -11.55
CA LEU A 178 -23.50 -5.21 -11.09
C LEU A 178 -23.07 -5.79 -9.73
N ALA A 179 -21.88 -5.49 -9.27
CA ALA A 179 -21.35 -5.96 -7.98
C ALA A 179 -21.61 -4.99 -6.81
N ASP A 180 -22.05 -3.76 -7.09
CA ASP A 180 -22.46 -2.74 -6.11
C ASP A 180 -23.96 -2.86 -5.81
#